data_315834607b2ad3e46391845843759bb1
#
_entry.id   315834607b2ad3e46391845843759bb1
#
_cell.length_a   1.000
_cell.length_b   1.000
_cell.length_c   1.000
_cell.angle_alpha   90.00
_cell.angle_beta   90.00
_cell.angle_gamma   90.00
#
_symmetry.space_group_name_H-M   'P 1'
#
loop_
_entity.id
_entity.type
_entity.pdbx_description
1 polymer ?
#
loop_
_entity_poly.entity_id
_entity_poly.type
_entity_poly.pdbx_seq_one_letter_code
_entity_poly.pdbx_strand_id
1 'polypeptide(L)'
;MPARSKRFHAAYYANMGDNTLPDQVAGMKELAAKNPWIDIDRAGIYGHSGGGYAAAGAMFRYPEFFKVGISESGNHDNREYEDDWAEKWQGLLKTTGEGTTNYDNQANQNIAKNLRGHLLLAHGTMDNNVPPYNTLLVVEALIKANKDFDLLLLPNQRHGYGDAANYMMRRRWDYFVRYLLGAEPPKEYQIKPARR
;
A
#
# COMPACT_ATOMS: atom_id res chain seq x y z
N MET A 1 16.48 2.83 -7.05
CA MET A 1 17.62 1.87 -7.03
C MET A 1 18.91 2.64 -7.27
N PRO A 2 19.78 2.78 -6.27
CA PRO A 2 21.09 3.34 -6.48
C PRO A 2 21.80 2.66 -7.66
N ALA A 3 22.76 3.33 -8.28
CA ALA A 3 23.53 2.82 -9.42
C ALA A 3 22.76 2.58 -10.73
N ARG A 4 21.51 3.08 -10.87
CA ARG A 4 20.79 3.11 -12.15
C ARG A 4 20.81 4.53 -12.73
N SER A 5 20.48 4.68 -14.01
CA SER A 5 20.47 5.99 -14.68
C SER A 5 19.37 6.92 -14.17
N LYS A 6 19.54 8.23 -14.39
CA LYS A 6 18.49 9.24 -14.14
C LYS A 6 17.19 8.87 -14.88
N ARG A 7 17.28 8.42 -16.13
CA ARG A 7 16.13 7.98 -16.94
C ARG A 7 15.37 6.84 -16.26
N PHE A 8 16.08 5.88 -15.66
CA PHE A 8 15.45 4.79 -14.92
C PHE A 8 14.70 5.28 -13.67
N HIS A 9 15.33 6.20 -12.91
CA HIS A 9 14.71 6.75 -11.69
C HIS A 9 13.51 7.64 -11.99
N ALA A 10 13.49 8.31 -13.14
CA ALA A 10 12.42 9.21 -13.54
C ALA A 10 11.33 8.53 -14.39
N ALA A 11 11.32 7.19 -14.48
CA ALA A 11 10.43 6.46 -15.39
C ALA A 11 8.94 6.74 -15.14
N TYR A 12 8.55 6.97 -13.88
CA TYR A 12 7.17 7.29 -13.50
C TYR A 12 6.99 8.74 -13.00
N TYR A 13 7.96 9.62 -13.23
CA TYR A 13 7.83 11.03 -12.88
C TYR A 13 6.58 11.63 -13.55
N ALA A 14 5.83 12.42 -12.77
CA ALA A 14 4.53 12.98 -13.13
C ALA A 14 3.40 11.92 -13.33
N ASN A 15 3.66 10.66 -13.00
CA ASN A 15 2.69 9.57 -13.01
C ASN A 15 2.91 8.64 -11.80
N MET A 16 2.91 9.22 -10.61
CA MET A 16 3.18 8.49 -9.38
C MET A 16 2.16 7.38 -9.11
N GLY A 17 0.95 7.50 -9.67
CA GLY A 17 -0.06 6.44 -9.60
C GLY A 17 0.39 5.11 -10.22
N ASP A 18 1.31 5.12 -11.18
CA ASP A 18 1.92 3.92 -11.75
C ASP A 18 2.82 3.20 -10.72
N ASN A 19 3.68 3.95 -10.05
CA ASN A 19 4.59 3.47 -9.00
C ASN A 19 5.33 2.17 -9.36
N THR A 20 5.67 1.98 -10.63
CA THR A 20 6.31 0.77 -11.19
C THR A 20 5.52 -0.54 -10.99
N LEU A 21 4.24 -0.46 -10.69
CA LEU A 21 3.37 -1.62 -10.52
C LEU A 21 3.26 -2.49 -11.78
N PRO A 22 3.21 -1.94 -13.02
CA PRO A 22 3.24 -2.75 -14.23
C PRO A 22 4.47 -3.65 -14.31
N ASP A 23 5.66 -3.11 -13.97
CA ASP A 23 6.92 -3.86 -13.98
C ASP A 23 6.93 -4.96 -12.92
N GLN A 24 6.37 -4.68 -11.73
CA GLN A 24 6.26 -5.68 -10.65
C GLN A 24 5.35 -6.83 -11.07
N VAL A 25 4.19 -6.54 -11.65
CA VAL A 25 3.25 -7.56 -12.16
C VAL A 25 3.90 -8.38 -13.29
N ALA A 26 4.57 -7.73 -14.23
CA ALA A 26 5.27 -8.40 -15.32
C ALA A 26 6.39 -9.33 -14.81
N GLY A 27 7.21 -8.82 -13.87
CA GLY A 27 8.28 -9.60 -13.24
C GLY A 27 7.77 -10.82 -12.48
N MET A 28 6.66 -10.70 -11.72
CA MET A 28 6.04 -11.82 -11.04
C MET A 28 5.53 -12.88 -12.02
N LYS A 29 4.88 -12.46 -13.11
CA LYS A 29 4.41 -13.37 -14.16
C LYS A 29 5.57 -14.11 -14.86
N GLU A 30 6.65 -13.40 -15.16
CA GLU A 30 7.84 -13.99 -15.76
C GLU A 30 8.51 -15.00 -14.83
N LEU A 31 8.61 -14.69 -13.54
CA LEU A 31 9.14 -15.63 -12.54
C LEU A 31 8.27 -16.87 -12.41
N ALA A 32 6.94 -16.73 -12.36
CA ALA A 32 6.02 -17.84 -12.28
C ALA A 32 6.09 -18.74 -13.53
N ALA A 33 6.22 -18.16 -14.71
CA ALA A 33 6.38 -18.93 -15.95
C ALA A 33 7.64 -19.80 -15.97
N LYS A 34 8.69 -19.36 -15.26
CA LYS A 34 9.97 -20.10 -15.15
C LYS A 34 10.03 -21.06 -13.95
N ASN A 35 9.11 -20.91 -13.00
CA ASN A 35 9.13 -21.61 -11.71
C ASN A 35 7.74 -22.17 -11.38
N PRO A 36 7.45 -23.43 -11.76
CA PRO A 36 6.10 -24.02 -11.61
C PRO A 36 5.59 -24.13 -10.17
N TRP A 37 6.45 -23.97 -9.19
CA TRP A 37 6.11 -23.97 -7.77
C TRP A 37 5.57 -22.61 -7.28
N ILE A 38 5.64 -21.55 -8.10
CA ILE A 38 5.06 -20.24 -7.79
C ILE A 38 3.59 -20.24 -8.24
N ASP A 39 2.70 -20.10 -7.27
CA ASP A 39 1.27 -19.92 -7.56
C ASP A 39 0.97 -18.43 -7.78
N ILE A 40 0.93 -18.03 -9.06
CA ILE A 40 0.70 -16.64 -9.44
C ILE A 40 -0.74 -16.17 -9.19
N ASP A 41 -1.69 -17.08 -9.06
CA ASP A 41 -3.09 -16.75 -8.78
C ASP A 41 -3.31 -16.40 -7.30
N ARG A 42 -2.29 -16.60 -6.47
CA ARG A 42 -2.25 -16.20 -5.06
C ARG A 42 -1.18 -15.15 -4.79
N ALA A 43 -1.23 -14.05 -5.53
CA ALA A 43 -0.34 -12.93 -5.33
C ALA A 43 -0.84 -12.00 -4.22
N GLY A 44 0.06 -11.63 -3.30
CA GLY A 44 -0.19 -10.64 -2.25
C GLY A 44 0.84 -9.53 -2.27
N ILE A 45 0.50 -8.40 -1.66
CA ILE A 45 1.39 -7.23 -1.56
C ILE A 45 1.28 -6.60 -0.19
N TYR A 46 2.40 -6.13 0.35
CA TYR A 46 2.39 -5.30 1.56
C TYR A 46 3.41 -4.17 1.45
N GLY A 47 3.20 -3.16 2.23
CA GLY A 47 4.15 -2.07 2.32
C GLY A 47 3.82 -1.07 3.42
N HIS A 48 4.83 -0.29 3.79
CA HIS A 48 4.76 0.74 4.80
C HIS A 48 5.11 2.10 4.20
N SER A 49 4.46 3.19 4.62
CA SER A 49 4.72 4.56 4.15
C SER A 49 4.44 4.67 2.64
N GLY A 50 5.38 5.13 1.82
CA GLY A 50 5.27 5.06 0.36
C GLY A 50 5.02 3.65 -0.18
N GLY A 51 5.48 2.60 0.53
CA GLY A 51 5.13 1.21 0.24
C GLY A 51 3.67 0.88 0.59
N GLY A 52 3.11 1.49 1.64
CA GLY A 52 1.68 1.39 1.98
C GLY A 52 0.80 2.04 0.92
N TYR A 53 1.21 3.21 0.43
CA TYR A 53 0.61 3.84 -0.73
C TYR A 53 0.59 2.90 -1.96
N ALA A 54 1.75 2.30 -2.28
CA ALA A 54 1.89 1.39 -3.41
C ALA A 54 1.04 0.11 -3.22
N ALA A 55 1.00 -0.45 -2.00
CA ALA A 55 0.23 -1.66 -1.72
C ALA A 55 -1.28 -1.44 -1.92
N ALA A 56 -1.85 -0.35 -1.40
CA ALA A 56 -3.25 0.00 -1.65
C ALA A 56 -3.50 0.29 -3.13
N GLY A 57 -2.61 1.07 -3.77
CA GLY A 57 -2.68 1.36 -5.20
C GLY A 57 -2.67 0.10 -6.07
N ALA A 58 -1.86 -0.90 -5.71
CA ALA A 58 -1.82 -2.20 -6.38
C ALA A 58 -3.15 -2.95 -6.29
N MET A 59 -3.76 -2.99 -5.10
CA MET A 59 -5.08 -3.62 -4.89
C MET A 59 -6.19 -2.96 -5.71
N PHE A 60 -6.10 -1.66 -5.95
CA PHE A 60 -7.11 -0.92 -6.71
C PHE A 60 -6.85 -0.88 -8.22
N ARG A 61 -5.58 -0.91 -8.66
CA ARG A 61 -5.21 -0.85 -10.09
C ARG A 61 -5.12 -2.24 -10.74
N TYR A 62 -4.77 -3.25 -9.94
CA TYR A 62 -4.65 -4.64 -10.39
C TYR A 62 -5.50 -5.59 -9.54
N PRO A 63 -6.82 -5.32 -9.41
CA PRO A 63 -7.71 -6.07 -8.50
C PRO A 63 -7.86 -7.54 -8.90
N GLU A 64 -7.62 -7.88 -10.17
CA GLU A 64 -7.63 -9.27 -10.64
C GLU A 64 -6.32 -10.00 -10.34
N PHE A 65 -5.23 -9.28 -10.12
CA PHE A 65 -3.91 -9.88 -9.89
C PHE A 65 -3.64 -10.06 -8.40
N PHE A 66 -3.70 -8.97 -7.61
CA PHE A 66 -3.44 -9.03 -6.18
C PHE A 66 -4.69 -9.46 -5.41
N LYS A 67 -4.58 -10.56 -4.65
CA LYS A 67 -5.69 -11.11 -3.86
C LYS A 67 -5.72 -10.59 -2.43
N VAL A 68 -4.55 -10.25 -1.88
CA VAL A 68 -4.40 -9.77 -0.50
C VAL A 68 -3.44 -8.59 -0.47
N GLY A 69 -3.85 -7.50 0.15
CA GLY A 69 -3.03 -6.31 0.36
C GLY A 69 -2.97 -5.87 1.80
N ILE A 70 -1.80 -5.39 2.23
CA ILE A 70 -1.63 -4.77 3.55
C ILE A 70 -0.93 -3.43 3.34
N SER A 71 -1.65 -2.36 3.63
CA SER A 71 -1.18 -0.99 3.50
C SER A 71 -0.98 -0.38 4.87
N GLU A 72 0.26 -0.09 5.20
CA GLU A 72 0.65 0.43 6.51
C GLU A 72 1.10 1.89 6.37
N SER A 73 0.49 2.82 7.11
CA SER A 73 0.84 4.26 7.17
C SER A 73 1.08 4.90 5.79
N GLY A 74 0.21 4.60 4.82
CA GLY A 74 0.36 5.05 3.43
C GLY A 74 -0.03 6.52 3.24
N ASN A 75 0.77 7.26 2.47
CA ASN A 75 0.49 8.62 2.02
C ASN A 75 -0.42 8.61 0.77
N HIS A 76 -1.68 8.24 0.97
CA HIS A 76 -2.62 7.90 -0.11
C HIS A 76 -3.03 9.05 -1.00
N ASP A 77 -2.95 10.29 -0.50
CA ASP A 77 -3.09 11.51 -1.29
C ASP A 77 -1.97 12.47 -0.94
N ASN A 78 -1.08 12.72 -1.88
CA ASN A 78 0.08 13.56 -1.63
C ASN A 78 -0.23 15.07 -1.63
N ARG A 79 -1.49 15.47 -1.85
CA ARG A 79 -1.97 16.82 -1.51
C ARG A 79 -2.10 17.03 0.00
N GLU A 80 -2.21 15.94 0.75
CA GLU A 80 -2.31 15.89 2.22
C GLU A 80 -1.02 15.36 2.87
N TYR A 81 0.12 15.54 2.20
CA TYR A 81 1.44 15.12 2.65
C TYR A 81 2.48 16.21 2.35
N GLU A 82 3.74 15.98 2.67
CA GLU A 82 4.83 16.95 2.47
C GLU A 82 5.04 17.30 1.00
N ASP A 83 5.01 18.59 0.69
CA ASP A 83 5.08 19.13 -0.68
C ASP A 83 6.36 18.70 -1.41
N ASP A 84 7.51 18.83 -0.74
CA ASP A 84 8.82 18.51 -1.31
C ASP A 84 8.94 17.03 -1.68
N TRP A 85 8.29 16.13 -0.92
CA TRP A 85 8.23 14.72 -1.25
C TRP A 85 7.31 14.47 -2.46
N ALA A 86 6.13 15.06 -2.46
CA ALA A 86 5.15 14.92 -3.54
C ALA A 86 5.68 15.48 -4.86
N GLU A 87 6.23 16.68 -4.85
CA GLU A 87 6.79 17.36 -6.02
C GLU A 87 7.95 16.61 -6.66
N LYS A 88 8.77 15.94 -5.86
CA LYS A 88 9.88 15.10 -6.34
C LYS A 88 9.43 14.02 -7.33
N TRP A 89 8.23 13.48 -7.15
CA TRP A 89 7.73 12.35 -7.94
C TRP A 89 6.63 12.72 -8.92
N GLN A 90 5.79 13.69 -8.55
CA GLN A 90 4.62 14.11 -9.34
C GLN A 90 4.82 15.46 -10.04
N GLY A 91 5.87 16.22 -9.67
CA GLY A 91 6.05 17.61 -10.09
C GLY A 91 5.14 18.56 -9.31
N LEU A 92 5.20 19.85 -9.62
CA LEU A 92 4.39 20.88 -8.96
C LEU A 92 2.89 20.59 -9.14
N LEU A 93 2.11 20.84 -8.10
CA LEU A 93 0.65 20.76 -8.17
C LEU A 93 0.11 21.78 -9.17
N LYS A 94 -0.69 21.33 -10.11
CA LYS A 94 -1.30 22.16 -11.18
C LYS A 94 -2.75 21.79 -11.36
N THR A 95 -3.62 22.80 -11.54
CA THR A 95 -4.98 22.61 -12.01
C THR A 95 -4.94 22.16 -13.47
N THR A 96 -5.65 21.10 -13.81
CA THR A 96 -5.71 20.52 -15.16
C THR A 96 -7.08 20.69 -15.82
N GLY A 97 -8.10 21.08 -15.04
CA GLY A 97 -9.46 21.35 -15.46
C GLY A 97 -10.28 21.84 -14.27
N GLU A 98 -11.57 22.06 -14.45
CA GLU A 98 -12.45 22.46 -13.35
C GLU A 98 -12.50 21.35 -12.28
N GLY A 99 -12.02 21.68 -11.08
CA GLY A 99 -11.99 20.75 -9.94
C GLY A 99 -11.02 19.58 -10.07
N THR A 100 -10.11 19.57 -11.08
CA THR A 100 -9.12 18.49 -11.29
C THR A 100 -7.68 19.00 -11.22
N THR A 101 -6.76 18.12 -10.83
CA THR A 101 -5.34 18.39 -10.73
C THR A 101 -4.50 17.27 -11.32
N ASN A 102 -3.22 17.56 -11.61
CA ASN A 102 -2.27 16.52 -12.00
C ASN A 102 -1.96 15.50 -10.89
N TYR A 103 -2.48 15.71 -9.66
CA TYR A 103 -2.33 14.76 -8.55
C TYR A 103 -3.49 13.76 -8.46
N ASP A 104 -4.56 13.91 -9.24
CA ASP A 104 -5.73 13.02 -9.14
C ASP A 104 -5.42 11.57 -9.53
N ASN A 105 -4.46 11.35 -10.43
CA ASN A 105 -4.04 10.01 -10.85
C ASN A 105 -3.32 9.21 -9.75
N GLN A 106 -2.74 9.89 -8.76
CA GLN A 106 -2.04 9.28 -7.65
C GLN A 106 -2.91 9.08 -6.40
N ALA A 107 -4.04 9.77 -6.28
CA ALA A 107 -4.91 9.71 -5.11
C ALA A 107 -5.65 8.37 -5.04
N ASN A 108 -5.28 7.52 -4.09
CA ASN A 108 -5.81 6.15 -3.98
C ASN A 108 -7.31 6.11 -3.70
N GLN A 109 -7.88 7.10 -2.99
CA GLN A 109 -9.32 7.18 -2.74
C GLN A 109 -10.14 7.32 -4.02
N ASN A 110 -9.58 7.91 -5.09
CA ASN A 110 -10.30 8.07 -6.36
C ASN A 110 -10.58 6.74 -7.07
N ILE A 111 -9.80 5.70 -6.75
CA ILE A 111 -9.87 4.37 -7.38
C ILE A 111 -10.21 3.24 -6.40
N ALA A 112 -10.46 3.56 -5.13
CA ALA A 112 -10.75 2.59 -4.07
C ALA A 112 -11.96 1.68 -4.38
N LYS A 113 -12.94 2.18 -5.16
CA LYS A 113 -14.10 1.41 -5.65
C LYS A 113 -13.75 0.14 -6.42
N ASN A 114 -12.54 0.06 -6.95
CA ASN A 114 -12.08 -1.09 -7.73
C ASN A 114 -11.62 -2.28 -6.86
N LEU A 115 -11.55 -2.14 -5.53
CA LEU A 115 -11.14 -3.23 -4.64
C LEU A 115 -11.97 -4.49 -4.88
N ARG A 116 -11.28 -5.65 -5.00
CA ARG A 116 -11.90 -7.00 -5.11
C ARG A 116 -11.33 -8.01 -4.14
N GLY A 117 -10.06 -7.87 -3.77
CA GLY A 117 -9.39 -8.75 -2.81
C GLY A 117 -9.54 -8.28 -1.36
N HIS A 118 -8.83 -8.95 -0.47
CA HIS A 118 -8.77 -8.59 0.95
C HIS A 118 -7.75 -7.50 1.20
N LEU A 119 -8.16 -6.41 1.83
CA LEU A 119 -7.29 -5.27 2.14
C LEU A 119 -7.31 -4.97 3.63
N LEU A 120 -6.13 -4.97 4.25
CA LEU A 120 -5.89 -4.43 5.58
C LEU A 120 -5.24 -3.05 5.47
N LEU A 121 -5.91 -2.04 5.99
CA LEU A 121 -5.36 -0.71 6.22
C LEU A 121 -4.89 -0.61 7.67
N ALA A 122 -3.66 -0.18 7.91
CA ALA A 122 -3.14 -0.01 9.26
C ALA A 122 -2.46 1.36 9.42
N HIS A 123 -2.68 2.04 10.57
CA HIS A 123 -2.09 3.35 10.82
C HIS A 123 -1.88 3.62 12.31
N GLY A 124 -0.76 4.24 12.67
CA GLY A 124 -0.51 4.74 14.02
C GLY A 124 -1.26 6.05 14.26
N THR A 125 -2.02 6.16 15.36
CA THR A 125 -2.88 7.34 15.59
C THR A 125 -2.09 8.61 15.93
N MET A 126 -0.81 8.49 16.29
CA MET A 126 0.12 9.60 16.58
C MET A 126 1.19 9.74 15.49
N ASP A 127 0.90 9.26 14.28
CA ASP A 127 1.80 9.41 13.13
C ASP A 127 1.92 10.89 12.75
N ASN A 128 3.10 11.43 12.96
CA ASN A 128 3.44 12.82 12.68
C ASN A 128 4.28 12.99 11.40
N ASN A 129 4.53 11.90 10.69
CA ASN A 129 5.15 11.90 9.37
C ASN A 129 4.06 11.85 8.29
N VAL A 130 3.32 10.74 8.21
CA VAL A 130 2.13 10.63 7.35
C VAL A 130 0.89 10.79 8.22
N PRO A 131 0.12 11.88 8.07
CA PRO A 131 -1.08 12.07 8.88
C PRO A 131 -2.06 10.90 8.72
N PRO A 132 -2.66 10.35 9.81
CA PRO A 132 -3.63 9.25 9.73
C PRO A 132 -4.84 9.57 8.84
N TYR A 133 -5.10 10.85 8.62
CA TYR A 133 -6.13 11.33 7.70
C TYR A 133 -5.96 10.77 6.28
N ASN A 134 -4.73 10.56 5.81
CA ASN A 134 -4.47 9.91 4.53
C ASN A 134 -5.15 8.53 4.41
N THR A 135 -5.06 7.70 5.45
CA THR A 135 -5.76 6.40 5.48
C THR A 135 -7.27 6.59 5.57
N LEU A 136 -7.76 7.58 6.33
CA LEU A 136 -9.19 7.83 6.47
C LEU A 136 -9.85 8.28 5.16
N LEU A 137 -9.16 8.96 4.25
CA LEU A 137 -9.64 9.26 2.90
C LEU A 137 -9.95 7.98 2.11
N VAL A 138 -9.09 6.98 2.20
CA VAL A 138 -9.31 5.68 1.56
C VAL A 138 -10.46 4.92 2.22
N VAL A 139 -10.51 4.92 3.55
CA VAL A 139 -11.61 4.31 4.34
C VAL A 139 -12.96 4.89 3.92
N GLU A 140 -13.08 6.22 3.86
CA GLU A 140 -14.30 6.89 3.43
C GLU A 140 -14.72 6.47 2.01
N ALA A 141 -13.76 6.44 1.08
CA ALA A 141 -14.02 6.05 -0.30
C ALA A 141 -14.47 4.59 -0.43
N LEU A 142 -13.87 3.68 0.35
CA LEU A 142 -14.26 2.27 0.40
C LEU A 142 -15.67 2.09 0.98
N ILE A 143 -16.02 2.81 2.05
CA ILE A 143 -17.37 2.81 2.64
C ILE A 143 -18.39 3.33 1.61
N LYS A 144 -18.12 4.46 0.96
CA LYS A 144 -19.00 5.02 -0.08
C LYS A 144 -19.21 4.07 -1.27
N ALA A 145 -18.19 3.26 -1.58
CA ALA A 145 -18.25 2.24 -2.63
C ALA A 145 -18.83 0.90 -2.16
N ASN A 146 -19.26 0.79 -0.92
CA ASN A 146 -19.77 -0.44 -0.29
C ASN A 146 -18.81 -1.61 -0.41
N LYS A 147 -17.51 -1.38 -0.09
CA LYS A 147 -16.45 -2.39 -0.14
C LYS A 147 -16.12 -2.93 1.23
N ASP A 148 -15.89 -4.24 1.32
CA ASP A 148 -15.36 -4.88 2.53
C ASP A 148 -13.85 -4.67 2.62
N PHE A 149 -13.37 -4.29 3.80
CA PHE A 149 -11.97 -4.10 4.12
C PHE A 149 -11.75 -4.20 5.63
N ASP A 150 -10.51 -4.37 6.04
CA ASP A 150 -10.12 -4.36 7.45
C ASP A 150 -9.34 -3.10 7.79
N LEU A 151 -9.58 -2.55 8.99
CA LEU A 151 -8.86 -1.38 9.50
C LEU A 151 -8.26 -1.71 10.87
N LEU A 152 -6.95 -1.45 11.03
CA LEU A 152 -6.23 -1.56 12.29
C LEU A 152 -5.61 -0.21 12.66
N LEU A 153 -6.23 0.49 13.58
CA LEU A 153 -5.61 1.65 14.20
C LEU A 153 -4.75 1.21 15.39
N LEU A 154 -3.55 1.73 15.46
CA LEU A 154 -2.57 1.46 16.53
C LEU A 154 -2.51 2.71 17.44
N PRO A 155 -3.24 2.71 18.59
CA PRO A 155 -3.32 3.87 19.47
C PRO A 155 -1.94 4.26 20.01
N ASN A 156 -1.67 5.57 20.07
CA ASN A 156 -0.43 6.16 20.56
C ASN A 156 0.84 5.76 19.78
N GLN A 157 0.70 5.07 18.65
CA GLN A 157 1.85 4.73 17.81
C GLN A 157 2.12 5.79 16.75
N ARG A 158 3.41 6.04 16.52
CA ARG A 158 3.93 6.90 15.45
C ARG A 158 4.16 6.11 14.17
N HIS A 159 4.80 6.72 13.19
CA HIS A 159 5.01 6.16 11.84
C HIS A 159 5.62 4.75 11.82
N GLY A 160 6.58 4.43 12.68
CA GLY A 160 7.24 3.10 12.75
C GLY A 160 6.63 2.13 13.75
N TYR A 161 5.47 2.47 14.37
CA TYR A 161 4.71 1.66 15.35
C TYR A 161 5.45 1.34 16.67
N GLY A 162 6.65 1.82 16.90
CA GLY A 162 7.36 1.70 18.18
C GLY A 162 7.31 0.29 18.78
N ASP A 163 6.80 0.19 20.00
CA ASP A 163 6.63 -1.07 20.75
C ASP A 163 5.53 -1.98 20.18
N ALA A 164 4.61 -1.45 19.38
CA ALA A 164 3.59 -2.23 18.68
C ALA A 164 4.10 -2.82 17.34
N ALA A 165 5.35 -2.59 16.94
CA ALA A 165 5.86 -3.06 15.64
C ALA A 165 5.80 -4.60 15.49
N ASN A 166 6.12 -5.36 16.56
CA ASN A 166 6.01 -6.82 16.53
C ASN A 166 4.54 -7.29 16.45
N TYR A 167 3.62 -6.57 17.10
CA TYR A 167 2.19 -6.84 16.97
C TYR A 167 1.74 -6.62 15.52
N MET A 168 2.12 -5.50 14.90
CA MET A 168 1.78 -5.23 13.51
C MET A 168 2.38 -6.27 12.55
N MET A 169 3.65 -6.67 12.76
CA MET A 169 4.29 -7.75 11.99
C MET A 169 3.49 -9.06 12.08
N ARG A 170 3.08 -9.46 13.28
CA ARG A 170 2.22 -10.63 13.46
C ARG A 170 0.90 -10.48 12.70
N ARG A 171 0.21 -9.35 12.81
CA ARG A 171 -1.05 -9.10 12.11
C ARG A 171 -0.91 -9.18 10.60
N ARG A 172 0.24 -8.74 10.05
CA ARG A 172 0.59 -8.91 8.64
C ARG A 172 0.69 -10.39 8.25
N TRP A 173 1.41 -11.20 9.03
CA TRP A 173 1.52 -12.63 8.78
C TRP A 173 0.18 -13.34 8.91
N ASP A 174 -0.59 -13.06 9.97
CA ASP A 174 -1.93 -13.60 10.19
C ASP A 174 -2.84 -13.34 8.98
N TYR A 175 -2.75 -12.15 8.41
CA TYR A 175 -3.58 -11.74 7.28
C TYR A 175 -3.23 -12.54 6.02
N PHE A 176 -1.96 -12.69 5.70
CA PHE A 176 -1.52 -13.53 4.60
C PHE A 176 -1.82 -15.02 4.82
N VAL A 177 -1.63 -15.54 6.02
CA VAL A 177 -1.96 -16.93 6.33
C VAL A 177 -3.45 -17.19 6.12
N ARG A 178 -4.30 -16.28 6.58
CA ARG A 178 -5.74 -16.44 6.45
C ARG A 178 -6.22 -16.33 5.00
N TYR A 179 -5.87 -15.27 4.33
CA TYR A 179 -6.48 -14.92 3.05
C TYR A 179 -5.68 -15.35 1.81
N LEU A 180 -4.39 -15.59 1.94
CA LEU A 180 -3.56 -16.03 0.81
C LEU A 180 -3.25 -17.54 0.87
N LEU A 181 -2.92 -18.04 2.06
CA LEU A 181 -2.68 -19.47 2.28
C LEU A 181 -3.99 -20.26 2.51
N GLY A 182 -5.05 -19.62 2.99
CA GLY A 182 -6.32 -20.26 3.32
C GLY A 182 -6.27 -21.11 4.59
N ALA A 183 -5.44 -20.73 5.57
CA ALA A 183 -5.27 -21.41 6.84
C ALA A 183 -5.55 -20.48 8.02
N GLU A 184 -5.89 -21.05 9.18
CA GLU A 184 -6.06 -20.26 10.40
C GLU A 184 -4.70 -19.99 11.05
N PRO A 185 -4.32 -18.71 11.26
CA PRO A 185 -3.08 -18.38 11.94
C PRO A 185 -3.14 -18.75 13.42
N PRO A 186 -1.99 -19.02 14.06
CA PRO A 186 -1.93 -19.26 15.51
C PRO A 186 -2.49 -18.06 16.28
N LYS A 187 -3.41 -18.30 17.20
CA LYS A 187 -3.98 -17.25 18.05
C LYS A 187 -2.90 -16.69 18.98
N GLU A 188 -2.89 -15.36 19.11
CA GLU A 188 -2.06 -14.63 20.08
C GLU A 188 -0.57 -14.97 20.04
N TYR A 189 -0.07 -15.38 18.87
CA TYR A 189 1.35 -15.72 18.70
C TYR A 189 2.26 -14.53 19.09
N GLN A 190 3.25 -14.78 19.94
CA GLN A 190 4.23 -13.79 20.36
C GLN A 190 5.53 -13.96 19.58
N ILE A 191 5.91 -12.92 18.83
CA ILE A 191 7.22 -12.88 18.18
C ILE A 191 8.26 -12.70 19.28
N LYS A 192 9.12 -13.72 19.45
CA LYS A 192 10.21 -13.65 20.42
C LYS A 192 11.39 -12.87 19.82
N PRO A 193 12.08 -12.04 20.61
CA PRO A 193 13.31 -11.43 20.16
C PRO A 193 14.33 -12.52 19.77
N ALA A 194 15.13 -12.25 18.72
CA ALA A 194 16.20 -13.15 18.35
C ALA A 194 17.11 -13.38 19.58
N ARG A 195 17.41 -14.64 19.89
CA ARG A 195 18.45 -14.95 20.87
C ARG A 195 19.76 -14.45 20.30
N ARG A 196 20.39 -13.49 20.98
CA ARG A 196 21.74 -13.04 20.65
C ARG A 196 22.76 -14.11 21.05
#